data_18b7a462053a9ddc510d015510203e4a
#
_entry.id   18b7a462053a9ddc510d015510203e4a
#
_cell.length_a   1.000
_cell.length_b   1.000
_cell.length_c   1.000
_cell.angle_alpha   90.00
_cell.angle_beta   90.00
_cell.angle_gamma   90.00
#
_symmetry.space_group_name_H-M   'P 1'
#
loop_
_entity.id
_entity.type
_entity.pdbx_description
1 polymer ?
#
loop_
_entity_poly.entity_id
_entity_poly.type
_entity_poly.pdbx_seq_one_letter_code
_entity_poly.pdbx_strand_id
1 'polypeptide(L)'
;NFTTVKTYYDEFDGILPPSQKKYTILGLYMTYLLSYNKISEYHTDIELIPIQELNNVFIKVPMSLEQYFVEGSYSKILSSKHNVPHPAYQFFIDKFIDAIRYEVARSAEKAYESIAIKDMASIFMITDQGELNAFIQQNNMKDGVEWHVTDNRVYFKAEKKDQKEMPATKMINLSLEYATELNRII
;
A
#
# COMPACT_ATOMS: atom_id res chain seq x y z
N ASN A 1 4.06 19.22 -12.57
CA ASN A 1 3.82 18.62 -11.28
C ASN A 1 2.31 18.45 -11.08
N PHE A 2 1.83 17.22 -10.72
CA PHE A 2 0.39 16.97 -10.55
C PHE A 2 -0.22 17.84 -9.46
N THR A 3 0.47 18.05 -8.37
CA THR A 3 0.05 18.91 -7.25
C THR A 3 -0.23 20.33 -7.73
N THR A 4 0.65 20.90 -8.55
CA THR A 4 0.48 22.26 -9.10
C THR A 4 -0.76 22.34 -10.00
N VAL A 5 -1.00 21.31 -10.82
CA VAL A 5 -2.17 21.28 -11.70
C VAL A 5 -3.46 21.17 -10.88
N LYS A 6 -3.45 20.37 -9.80
CA LYS A 6 -4.59 20.28 -8.88
C LYS A 6 -4.88 21.64 -8.22
N THR A 7 -3.86 22.31 -7.67
CA THR A 7 -4.04 23.63 -7.05
C THR A 7 -4.67 24.63 -8.04
N TYR A 8 -4.25 24.61 -9.30
CA TYR A 8 -4.89 25.44 -10.32
C TYR A 8 -6.37 25.10 -10.53
N TYR A 9 -6.73 23.82 -10.53
CA TYR A 9 -8.14 23.44 -10.67
C TYR A 9 -8.96 23.86 -9.46
N ASP A 10 -8.44 23.73 -8.26
CA ASP A 10 -9.12 24.09 -7.01
C ASP A 10 -9.31 25.62 -6.91
N GLU A 11 -8.32 26.41 -7.33
CA GLU A 11 -8.40 27.89 -7.32
C GLU A 11 -9.39 28.46 -8.35
N PHE A 12 -9.54 27.79 -9.49
CA PHE A 12 -10.38 28.26 -10.60
C PHE A 12 -11.70 27.50 -10.76
N ASP A 13 -12.01 26.59 -9.83
CA ASP A 13 -13.26 25.82 -9.86
C ASP A 13 -14.46 26.78 -9.68
N GLY A 14 -15.38 26.75 -10.63
CA GLY A 14 -16.54 27.68 -10.67
C GLY A 14 -16.28 29.03 -11.35
N ILE A 15 -15.05 29.40 -11.64
CA ILE A 15 -14.71 30.65 -12.35
C ILE A 15 -14.54 30.39 -13.86
N LEU A 16 -13.92 29.26 -14.20
CA LEU A 16 -13.69 28.87 -15.59
C LEU A 16 -14.57 27.68 -15.99
N PRO A 17 -14.98 27.57 -17.27
CA PRO A 17 -15.71 26.41 -17.73
C PRO A 17 -14.86 25.15 -17.56
N PRO A 18 -15.46 24.01 -17.11
CA PRO A 18 -14.74 22.77 -16.82
C PRO A 18 -14.01 22.28 -18.08
N SER A 19 -12.70 22.08 -17.97
CA SER A 19 -11.88 21.54 -19.06
C SER A 19 -12.25 20.08 -19.31
N GLN A 20 -12.33 19.66 -20.57
CA GLN A 20 -12.53 18.25 -20.95
C GLN A 20 -11.49 17.29 -20.37
N LYS A 21 -10.30 17.81 -20.06
CA LYS A 21 -9.18 17.05 -19.48
C LYS A 21 -9.17 17.04 -17.95
N LYS A 22 -10.06 17.79 -17.27
CA LYS A 22 -10.14 17.86 -15.80
C LYS A 22 -10.18 16.45 -15.19
N TYR A 23 -11.13 15.64 -15.60
CA TYR A 23 -11.34 14.30 -15.04
C TYR A 23 -10.22 13.31 -15.37
N THR A 24 -9.63 13.42 -16.56
CA THR A 24 -8.48 12.58 -16.95
C THR A 24 -7.28 12.87 -16.06
N ILE A 25 -6.97 14.14 -15.80
CA ILE A 25 -5.84 14.55 -14.95
C ILE A 25 -6.11 14.20 -13.48
N LEU A 26 -7.33 14.42 -13.00
CA LEU A 26 -7.73 14.08 -11.65
C LEU A 26 -7.64 12.57 -11.41
N GLY A 27 -8.15 11.76 -12.32
CA GLY A 27 -8.04 10.30 -12.23
C GLY A 27 -6.60 9.79 -12.29
N LEU A 28 -5.74 10.40 -13.13
CA LEU A 28 -4.31 10.10 -13.15
C LEU A 28 -3.62 10.49 -11.84
N TYR A 29 -3.99 11.63 -11.26
CA TYR A 29 -3.46 12.06 -9.97
C TYR A 29 -3.87 11.10 -8.84
N MET A 30 -5.12 10.66 -8.80
CA MET A 30 -5.58 9.66 -7.83
C MET A 30 -4.84 8.33 -7.99
N THR A 31 -4.63 7.87 -9.22
CA THR A 31 -3.83 6.65 -9.49
C THR A 31 -2.37 6.83 -9.09
N TYR A 32 -1.81 8.02 -9.28
CA TYR A 32 -0.48 8.37 -8.78
C TYR A 32 -0.39 8.26 -7.25
N LEU A 33 -1.37 8.79 -6.51
CA LEU A 33 -1.39 8.69 -5.05
C LEU A 33 -1.41 7.23 -4.56
N LEU A 34 -2.22 6.38 -5.22
CA LEU A 34 -2.24 4.94 -4.94
C LEU A 34 -0.89 4.28 -5.23
N SER A 35 -0.24 4.62 -6.35
CA SER A 35 1.05 4.03 -6.75
C SER A 35 2.20 4.37 -5.78
N TYR A 36 2.09 5.47 -5.04
CA TYR A 36 3.04 5.88 -4.01
C TYR A 36 2.59 5.56 -2.58
N ASN A 37 1.53 4.75 -2.43
CA ASN A 37 0.96 4.33 -1.14
C ASN A 37 0.52 5.52 -0.26
N LYS A 38 0.11 6.64 -0.87
CA LYS A 38 -0.39 7.83 -0.20
C LYS A 38 -1.90 7.76 0.01
N ILE A 39 -2.34 6.76 0.74
CA ILE A 39 -3.77 6.43 0.89
C ILE A 39 -4.53 7.55 1.61
N SER A 40 -3.92 8.19 2.60
CA SER A 40 -4.56 9.31 3.35
C SER A 40 -4.86 10.51 2.44
N GLU A 41 -3.89 10.90 1.60
CA GLU A 41 -4.08 11.99 0.63
C GLU A 41 -5.17 11.61 -0.40
N TYR A 42 -5.17 10.35 -0.83
CA TYR A 42 -6.18 9.82 -1.75
C TYR A 42 -7.61 9.93 -1.19
N HIS A 43 -7.82 9.54 0.06
CA HIS A 43 -9.14 9.64 0.68
C HIS A 43 -9.58 11.09 0.89
N THR A 44 -8.67 11.97 1.28
CA THR A 44 -8.97 13.40 1.40
C THR A 44 -9.39 13.98 0.04
N ASP A 45 -8.71 13.60 -1.03
CA ASP A 45 -9.01 14.12 -2.36
C ASP A 45 -10.30 13.56 -2.95
N ILE A 46 -10.66 12.31 -2.66
CA ILE A 46 -11.92 11.73 -3.13
C ILE A 46 -13.14 12.37 -2.45
N GLU A 47 -13.01 12.75 -1.17
CA GLU A 47 -14.08 13.44 -0.43
C GLU A 47 -14.37 14.84 -0.99
N LEU A 48 -13.39 15.49 -1.60
CA LEU A 48 -13.56 16.80 -2.23
C LEU A 48 -14.31 16.73 -3.58
N ILE A 49 -14.45 15.52 -4.16
CA ILE A 49 -15.11 15.35 -5.46
C ILE A 49 -16.64 15.29 -5.25
N PRO A 50 -17.42 16.10 -5.97
CA PRO A 50 -18.87 16.03 -5.92
C PRO A 50 -19.39 14.63 -6.31
N ILE A 51 -20.41 14.14 -5.58
CA ILE A 51 -20.99 12.79 -5.77
C ILE A 51 -21.41 12.54 -7.24
N GLN A 52 -21.85 13.58 -7.93
CA GLN A 52 -22.28 13.51 -9.34
C GLN A 52 -21.12 13.18 -10.26
N GLU A 53 -19.89 13.61 -9.93
CA GLU A 53 -18.68 13.42 -10.73
C GLU A 53 -17.99 12.07 -10.47
N LEU A 54 -18.28 11.42 -9.33
CA LEU A 54 -17.72 10.11 -8.97
C LEU A 54 -18.05 9.00 -9.98
N ASN A 55 -19.16 9.16 -10.72
CA ASN A 55 -19.55 8.21 -11.75
C ASN A 55 -18.74 8.33 -13.08
N ASN A 56 -17.84 9.30 -13.16
CA ASN A 56 -16.99 9.47 -14.33
C ASN A 56 -16.03 8.29 -14.49
N VAL A 57 -15.87 7.79 -15.71
CA VAL A 57 -15.03 6.63 -16.03
C VAL A 57 -13.59 6.81 -15.54
N PHE A 58 -13.04 8.01 -15.65
CA PHE A 58 -11.68 8.31 -15.24
C PHE A 58 -11.49 8.28 -13.72
N ILE A 59 -12.51 8.63 -12.93
CA ILE A 59 -12.47 8.60 -11.47
C ILE A 59 -12.81 7.20 -10.95
N LYS A 60 -13.68 6.48 -11.64
CA LYS A 60 -14.11 5.13 -11.25
C LYS A 60 -12.98 4.11 -11.29
N VAL A 61 -12.00 4.28 -12.19
CA VAL A 61 -10.84 3.39 -12.28
C VAL A 61 -10.01 3.40 -10.99
N PRO A 62 -9.48 4.54 -10.51
CA PRO A 62 -8.74 4.55 -9.25
C PRO A 62 -9.57 4.12 -8.04
N MET A 63 -10.88 4.41 -8.00
CA MET A 63 -11.77 3.93 -6.95
C MET A 63 -11.89 2.41 -6.92
N SER A 64 -12.04 1.79 -8.09
CA SER A 64 -12.08 0.32 -8.19
C SER A 64 -10.75 -0.32 -7.82
N LEU A 65 -9.63 0.30 -8.18
CA LEU A 65 -8.29 -0.19 -7.82
C LEU A 65 -8.07 -0.14 -6.31
N GLU A 66 -8.46 0.94 -5.66
CA GLU A 66 -8.38 1.07 -4.20
C GLU A 66 -9.26 0.04 -3.50
N GLN A 67 -10.52 -0.12 -3.95
CA GLN A 67 -11.43 -1.13 -3.42
C GLN A 67 -10.83 -2.54 -3.54
N TYR A 68 -10.30 -2.92 -4.70
CA TYR A 68 -9.67 -4.23 -4.90
C TYR A 68 -8.43 -4.42 -4.03
N PHE A 69 -7.71 -3.34 -3.77
CA PHE A 69 -6.55 -3.37 -2.88
C PHE A 69 -6.98 -3.63 -1.43
N VAL A 70 -7.97 -2.92 -0.92
CA VAL A 70 -8.52 -3.10 0.44
C VAL A 70 -9.16 -4.47 0.62
N GLU A 71 -9.88 -4.96 -0.40
CA GLU A 71 -10.46 -6.31 -0.42
C GLU A 71 -9.41 -7.43 -0.52
N GLY A 72 -8.14 -7.11 -0.83
CA GLY A 72 -7.09 -8.10 -1.09
C GLY A 72 -7.27 -8.86 -2.41
N SER A 73 -8.13 -8.38 -3.30
CA SER A 73 -8.45 -9.00 -4.60
C SER A 73 -7.42 -8.63 -5.67
N TYR A 74 -6.16 -8.97 -5.45
CA TYR A 74 -5.05 -8.55 -6.33
C TYR A 74 -5.17 -9.07 -7.77
N SER A 75 -5.81 -10.22 -8.00
CA SER A 75 -6.08 -10.73 -9.36
C SER A 75 -6.96 -9.81 -10.19
N LYS A 76 -7.91 -9.09 -9.54
CA LYS A 76 -8.76 -8.09 -10.20
C LYS A 76 -7.95 -6.85 -10.60
N ILE A 77 -6.94 -6.48 -9.80
CA ILE A 77 -6.04 -5.36 -10.14
C ILE A 77 -5.24 -5.67 -11.40
N LEU A 78 -4.70 -6.89 -11.52
CA LEU A 78 -4.01 -7.33 -12.74
C LEU A 78 -4.93 -7.31 -13.97
N SER A 79 -6.16 -7.80 -13.82
CA SER A 79 -7.15 -7.78 -14.90
C SER A 79 -7.53 -6.36 -15.32
N SER A 80 -7.54 -5.42 -14.39
CA SER A 80 -7.85 -4.01 -14.65
C SER A 80 -6.80 -3.30 -15.51
N LYS A 81 -5.55 -3.82 -15.55
CA LYS A 81 -4.48 -3.28 -16.38
C LYS A 81 -4.85 -3.19 -17.88
N HIS A 82 -5.67 -4.12 -18.37
CA HIS A 82 -6.07 -4.16 -19.76
C HIS A 82 -7.30 -3.31 -20.09
N ASN A 83 -8.02 -2.84 -19.07
CA ASN A 83 -9.28 -2.13 -19.24
C ASN A 83 -9.19 -0.68 -18.72
N VAL A 84 -8.19 0.05 -19.18
CA VAL A 84 -7.95 1.45 -18.76
C VAL A 84 -8.45 2.45 -19.79
N PRO A 85 -9.03 3.57 -19.37
CA PRO A 85 -9.59 4.58 -20.28
C PRO A 85 -8.52 5.38 -21.04
N HIS A 86 -7.29 5.41 -20.55
CA HIS A 86 -6.19 6.14 -21.18
C HIS A 86 -4.85 5.43 -20.95
N PRO A 87 -3.95 5.34 -21.95
CA PRO A 87 -2.69 4.59 -21.83
C PRO A 87 -1.75 5.08 -20.72
N ALA A 88 -1.85 6.35 -20.32
CA ALA A 88 -1.06 6.89 -19.23
C ALA A 88 -1.34 6.23 -17.87
N TYR A 89 -2.53 5.63 -17.69
CA TYR A 89 -2.85 4.88 -16.47
C TYR A 89 -2.03 3.61 -16.32
N GLN A 90 -1.65 2.95 -17.43
CA GLN A 90 -0.89 1.70 -17.38
C GLN A 90 0.42 1.86 -16.59
N PHE A 91 1.13 2.95 -16.82
CA PHE A 91 2.39 3.23 -16.11
C PHE A 91 2.18 3.29 -14.59
N PHE A 92 1.14 3.98 -14.13
CA PHE A 92 0.86 4.09 -12.69
C PHE A 92 0.31 2.80 -12.10
N ILE A 93 -0.48 2.05 -12.86
CA ILE A 93 -0.98 0.73 -12.44
C ILE A 93 0.19 -0.26 -12.30
N ASP A 94 1.16 -0.26 -13.21
CA ASP A 94 2.35 -1.10 -13.07
C ASP A 94 3.14 -0.74 -11.79
N LYS A 95 3.34 0.55 -11.53
CA LYS A 95 3.95 1.02 -10.29
C LYS A 95 3.14 0.64 -9.04
N PHE A 96 1.83 0.67 -9.14
CA PHE A 96 0.93 0.26 -8.06
C PHE A 96 1.03 -1.24 -7.78
N ILE A 97 1.09 -2.08 -8.83
CA ILE A 97 1.30 -3.53 -8.69
C ILE A 97 2.65 -3.83 -8.00
N ASP A 98 3.71 -3.13 -8.37
CA ASP A 98 5.02 -3.28 -7.72
C ASP A 98 4.96 -2.88 -6.23
N ALA A 99 4.26 -1.79 -5.90
CA ALA A 99 4.05 -1.37 -4.52
C ALA A 99 3.24 -2.40 -3.71
N ILE A 100 2.19 -2.96 -4.30
CA ILE A 100 1.39 -4.03 -3.68
C ILE A 100 2.24 -5.26 -3.42
N ARG A 101 3.03 -5.71 -4.40
CA ARG A 101 3.93 -6.88 -4.24
C ARG A 101 4.88 -6.68 -3.06
N TYR A 102 5.40 -5.47 -2.89
CA TYR A 102 6.28 -5.14 -1.78
C TYR A 102 5.55 -5.20 -0.41
N GLU A 103 4.36 -4.63 -0.30
CA GLU A 103 3.56 -4.69 0.92
C GLU A 103 3.12 -6.12 1.27
N VAL A 104 2.75 -6.91 0.27
CA VAL A 104 2.43 -8.33 0.44
C VAL A 104 3.66 -9.12 0.90
N ALA A 105 4.84 -8.83 0.34
CA ALA A 105 6.09 -9.45 0.78
C ALA A 105 6.37 -9.17 2.26
N ARG A 106 6.26 -7.92 2.66
CA ARG A 106 6.46 -7.50 4.06
C ARG A 106 5.44 -8.11 5.02
N SER A 107 4.20 -8.30 4.56
CA SER A 107 3.16 -8.96 5.33
C SER A 107 3.42 -10.47 5.44
N ALA A 108 3.88 -11.10 4.35
CA ALA A 108 4.23 -12.51 4.31
C ALA A 108 5.41 -12.85 5.23
N GLU A 109 6.43 -12.00 5.29
CA GLU A 109 7.58 -12.14 6.22
C GLU A 109 7.16 -12.18 7.68
N LYS A 110 6.12 -11.43 8.03
CA LYS A 110 5.59 -11.39 9.41
C LYS A 110 4.65 -12.54 9.73
N ALA A 111 3.93 -13.02 8.72
CA ALA A 111 2.88 -14.03 8.89
C ALA A 111 3.41 -15.47 8.79
N TYR A 112 4.46 -15.69 8.01
CA TYR A 112 4.96 -17.03 7.71
C TYR A 112 6.44 -17.17 8.07
N GLU A 113 6.81 -18.33 8.57
CA GLU A 113 8.23 -18.72 8.75
C GLU A 113 8.83 -19.24 7.44
N SER A 114 8.01 -19.93 6.63
CA SER A 114 8.40 -20.44 5.32
C SER A 114 7.20 -20.57 4.40
N ILE A 115 7.43 -20.33 3.08
CA ILE A 115 6.42 -20.47 2.03
C ILE A 115 6.99 -21.32 0.90
N ALA A 116 6.16 -22.22 0.32
CA ALA A 116 6.57 -22.96 -0.87
C ALA A 116 6.63 -22.02 -2.10
N ILE A 117 7.60 -22.24 -2.99
CA ILE A 117 7.81 -21.38 -4.18
C ILE A 117 6.54 -21.31 -5.06
N LYS A 118 5.76 -22.40 -5.15
CA LYS A 118 4.50 -22.42 -5.90
C LYS A 118 3.44 -21.49 -5.29
N ASP A 119 3.31 -21.52 -3.97
CA ASP A 119 2.35 -20.67 -3.25
C ASP A 119 2.80 -19.21 -3.30
N MET A 120 4.10 -18.99 -3.21
CA MET A 120 4.72 -17.68 -3.37
C MET A 120 4.43 -17.07 -4.75
N ALA A 121 4.57 -17.83 -5.83
CA ALA A 121 4.24 -17.41 -7.18
C ALA A 121 2.77 -16.98 -7.29
N SER A 122 1.87 -17.68 -6.63
CA SER A 122 0.45 -17.34 -6.58
C SER A 122 0.17 -16.07 -5.77
N ILE A 123 0.79 -15.93 -4.60
CA ILE A 123 0.62 -14.77 -3.70
C ILE A 123 1.13 -13.48 -4.36
N PHE A 124 2.32 -13.53 -4.98
CA PHE A 124 2.92 -12.37 -5.65
C PHE A 124 2.44 -12.17 -7.08
N MET A 125 1.58 -13.07 -7.57
CA MET A 125 1.03 -13.01 -8.94
C MET A 125 2.15 -12.95 -10.01
N ILE A 126 3.23 -13.69 -9.78
CA ILE A 126 4.35 -13.82 -10.70
C ILE A 126 4.27 -15.19 -11.36
N THR A 127 4.08 -15.22 -12.69
CA THR A 127 4.00 -16.47 -13.46
C THR A 127 5.36 -16.96 -13.90
N ASP A 128 6.33 -16.07 -14.02
CA ASP A 128 7.67 -16.40 -14.48
C ASP A 128 8.60 -16.66 -13.29
N GLN A 129 9.26 -17.84 -13.32
CA GLN A 129 10.25 -18.21 -12.30
C GLN A 129 11.48 -17.29 -12.29
N GLY A 130 11.84 -16.73 -13.45
CA GLY A 130 12.92 -15.77 -13.56
C GLY A 130 12.63 -14.47 -12.83
N GLU A 131 11.42 -13.92 -13.01
CA GLU A 131 10.97 -12.73 -12.29
C GLU A 131 10.85 -12.97 -10.79
N LEU A 132 10.41 -14.17 -10.37
CA LEU A 132 10.30 -14.53 -8.97
C LEU A 132 11.67 -14.54 -8.28
N ASN A 133 12.67 -15.15 -8.92
CA ASN A 133 14.03 -15.17 -8.39
C ASN A 133 14.66 -13.77 -8.33
N ALA A 134 14.43 -12.93 -9.33
CA ALA A 134 14.85 -11.54 -9.31
C ALA A 134 14.17 -10.75 -8.18
N PHE A 135 12.88 -10.99 -7.94
CA PHE A 135 12.12 -10.38 -6.86
C PHE A 135 12.63 -10.80 -5.48
N ILE A 136 12.95 -12.09 -5.28
CA ILE A 136 13.57 -12.62 -4.07
C ILE A 136 14.92 -11.95 -3.79
N GLN A 137 15.77 -11.85 -4.81
CA GLN A 137 17.08 -11.19 -4.67
C GLN A 137 16.96 -9.70 -4.37
N GLN A 138 15.97 -9.03 -4.94
CA GLN A 138 15.75 -7.61 -4.75
C GLN A 138 15.25 -7.28 -3.33
N ASN A 139 14.45 -8.16 -2.75
CA ASN A 139 13.96 -7.99 -1.38
C ASN A 139 15.02 -8.36 -0.34
N ASN A 140 15.87 -9.35 -0.59
CA ASN A 140 16.99 -9.66 0.30
C ASN A 140 17.94 -8.48 0.56
N MET A 141 17.96 -7.49 -0.35
CA MET A 141 18.86 -6.34 -0.24
C MET A 141 18.24 -5.14 0.50
N LYS A 142 16.91 -5.13 0.70
CA LYS A 142 16.21 -3.90 1.13
C LYS A 142 15.86 -3.80 2.61
N ASP A 143 15.49 -4.89 3.29
CA ASP A 143 14.82 -4.80 4.60
C ASP A 143 15.49 -5.58 5.75
N GLY A 144 16.70 -6.08 5.57
CA GLY A 144 17.43 -6.79 6.65
C GLY A 144 16.83 -8.16 7.05
N VAL A 145 15.82 -8.62 6.32
CA VAL A 145 15.28 -9.98 6.44
C VAL A 145 15.94 -10.84 5.39
N GLU A 146 16.69 -11.84 5.82
CA GLU A 146 17.36 -12.76 4.90
C GLU A 146 16.36 -13.82 4.42
N TRP A 147 16.11 -13.81 3.10
CA TRP A 147 15.31 -14.84 2.44
C TRP A 147 16.21 -15.99 1.97
N HIS A 148 16.09 -17.12 2.63
CA HIS A 148 16.85 -18.32 2.25
C HIS A 148 15.97 -19.27 1.44
N VAL A 149 16.43 -19.61 0.24
CA VAL A 149 15.76 -20.59 -0.61
C VAL A 149 16.41 -21.96 -0.38
N THR A 150 15.65 -22.89 0.22
CA THR A 150 16.08 -24.27 0.47
C THR A 150 14.92 -25.22 0.13
N ASP A 151 15.21 -26.32 -0.57
CA ASP A 151 14.24 -27.38 -0.88
C ASP A 151 12.90 -26.91 -1.47
N ASN A 152 12.95 -26.00 -2.43
CA ASN A 152 11.78 -25.43 -3.10
C ASN A 152 10.86 -24.63 -2.15
N ARG A 153 11.39 -24.16 -1.03
CA ARG A 153 10.75 -23.27 -0.05
C ARG A 153 11.61 -22.04 0.22
N VAL A 154 10.97 -20.93 0.48
CA VAL A 154 11.59 -19.70 0.94
C VAL A 154 11.38 -19.57 2.43
N TYR A 155 12.46 -19.45 3.17
CA TYR A 155 12.46 -19.23 4.63
C TYR A 155 12.74 -17.77 4.91
N PHE A 156 11.92 -17.17 5.73
CA PHE A 156 12.09 -15.80 6.22
C PHE A 156 12.79 -15.84 7.57
N LYS A 157 14.05 -15.47 7.59
CA LYS A 157 14.79 -15.35 8.85
C LYS A 157 14.59 -13.93 9.39
N ALA A 158 13.53 -13.72 10.13
CA ALA A 158 13.40 -12.52 10.91
C ALA A 158 14.54 -12.49 11.94
N GLU A 159 15.33 -11.41 11.99
CA GLU A 159 16.07 -11.12 13.22
C GLU A 159 15.05 -11.16 14.36
N LYS A 160 15.22 -12.11 15.27
CA LYS A 160 14.50 -12.08 16.55
C LYS A 160 14.90 -10.76 17.20
N LYS A 161 14.12 -9.71 16.98
CA LYS A 161 14.12 -8.58 17.89
C LYS A 161 13.76 -9.20 19.22
N ASP A 162 14.73 -9.28 20.10
CA ASP A 162 14.50 -9.65 21.49
C ASP A 162 13.21 -8.95 21.90
N GLN A 163 12.16 -9.74 22.09
CA GLN A 163 10.94 -9.20 22.69
C GLN A 163 11.45 -8.62 23.99
N LYS A 164 11.56 -7.29 24.05
CA LYS A 164 11.89 -6.63 25.28
C LYS A 164 10.86 -7.14 26.26
N GLU A 165 11.30 -8.08 27.09
CA GLU A 165 10.47 -8.59 28.18
C GLU A 165 9.89 -7.37 28.86
N MET A 166 8.57 -7.31 28.89
CA MET A 166 7.89 -6.19 29.51
C MET A 166 8.47 -6.08 30.91
N PRO A 167 9.07 -4.98 31.32
CA PRO A 167 9.75 -4.89 32.62
C PRO A 167 8.69 -4.87 33.71
N ALA A 168 8.06 -6.04 33.94
CA ALA A 168 6.95 -6.22 34.86
C ALA A 168 7.30 -5.70 36.24
N THR A 169 8.49 -6.00 36.73
CA THR A 169 9.02 -5.51 38.02
C THR A 169 9.08 -3.99 38.06
N LYS A 170 9.49 -3.34 36.97
CA LYS A 170 9.57 -1.89 36.89
C LYS A 170 8.18 -1.25 36.87
N MET A 171 7.22 -1.86 36.16
CA MET A 171 5.82 -1.41 36.15
C MET A 171 5.15 -1.60 37.51
N ILE A 172 5.40 -2.71 38.20
CA ILE A 172 4.87 -2.97 39.52
C ILE A 172 5.43 -1.95 40.54
N ASN A 173 6.71 -1.69 40.52
CA ASN A 173 7.33 -0.68 41.39
C ASN A 173 6.77 0.72 41.13
N LEU A 174 6.62 1.11 39.86
CA LEU A 174 6.03 2.40 39.50
C LEU A 174 4.57 2.53 40.00
N SER A 175 3.79 1.45 39.86
CA SER A 175 2.41 1.41 40.34
C SER A 175 2.32 1.50 41.86
N LEU A 176 3.25 0.87 42.60
CA LEU A 176 3.34 0.93 44.04
C LEU A 176 3.76 2.33 44.53
N GLU A 177 4.76 2.95 43.87
CA GLU A 177 5.12 4.33 44.16
C GLU A 177 3.96 5.28 43.96
N TYR A 178 3.24 5.14 42.85
CA TYR A 178 2.06 5.95 42.58
C TYR A 178 0.95 5.74 43.62
N ALA A 179 0.67 4.51 44.02
CA ALA A 179 -0.30 4.21 45.08
C ALA A 179 0.11 4.77 46.45
N THR A 180 1.41 4.74 46.80
CA THR A 180 1.92 5.31 48.04
C THR A 180 1.83 6.83 48.06
N GLU A 181 2.12 7.50 46.94
CA GLU A 181 1.95 8.95 46.83
C GLU A 181 0.47 9.39 46.92
N LEU A 182 -0.45 8.63 46.30
CA LEU A 182 -1.89 8.88 46.44
C LEU A 182 -2.37 8.76 47.88
N ASN A 183 -1.93 7.74 48.62
CA ASN A 183 -2.26 7.58 50.05
C ASN A 183 -1.71 8.70 50.94
N ARG A 184 -0.70 9.42 50.48
CA ARG A 184 -0.10 10.55 51.21
C ARG A 184 -0.88 11.85 51.04
N ILE A 185 -1.73 11.94 50.01
CA ILE A 185 -2.53 13.13 49.69
C ILE A 185 -3.90 13.08 50.37
N ILE A 186 -4.33 11.89 50.83
CA ILE A 186 -5.57 11.66 51.58
C ILE A 186 -5.27 11.75 53.08
#